data_61ed03cf23a0467bda690f01c560b1a3
#
_entry.id   61ed03cf23a0467bda690f01c560b1a3
#
_cell.length_a   1.000
_cell.length_b   1.000
_cell.length_c   1.000
_cell.angle_alpha   90.00
_cell.angle_beta   90.00
_cell.angle_gamma   90.00
#
_symmetry.space_group_name_H-M   'P 1'
#
loop_
_entity.id
_entity.type
_entity.pdbx_description
1 polymer ?
#
loop_
_entity_poly.entity_id
_entity_poly.type
_entity_poly.pdbx_seq_one_letter_code
_entity_poly.pdbx_strand_id
1 'polypeptide(L)'
;GELASDFDHPLYPLRPLDGQALLEIWQHTLSWYRPEVRRAQLNLLDSHDVPRALHSLRGDRAALKLALVLLFLQPGAPCVYYGTEAGLAGGPEPGCREGVPWGEGWPQDLQVLLRDLAGLRQRYPALRHGVVRWSVLADDGLRAEADALVVVLNRSRHRALTLNADSGLIAKGLVPHWQLGTWDSDERALGPQSVALFADAGSA
;
A
#
# COMPACT_ATOMS: atom_id res chain seq x y z
N GLY A 1 -20.36 -5.76 0.70
CA GLY A 1 -20.41 -6.88 1.63
C GLY A 1 -20.17 -6.34 3.02
N GLU A 2 -20.95 -6.77 4.00
CA GLU A 2 -20.85 -6.37 5.38
C GLU A 2 -19.46 -6.69 5.93
N LEU A 3 -18.85 -5.70 6.58
CA LEU A 3 -17.63 -5.90 7.35
C LEU A 3 -17.98 -6.81 8.54
N ALA A 4 -17.17 -7.84 8.80
CA ALA A 4 -17.48 -8.83 9.82
C ALA A 4 -17.65 -8.17 11.19
N SER A 5 -18.65 -8.62 11.91
CA SER A 5 -19.01 -8.15 13.26
C SER A 5 -17.89 -8.26 14.31
N ASP A 6 -16.88 -9.08 14.05
CA ASP A 6 -15.72 -9.30 14.94
C ASP A 6 -14.79 -8.09 15.07
N PHE A 7 -15.04 -7.03 14.31
CA PHE A 7 -14.29 -5.77 14.35
C PHE A 7 -15.11 -4.57 14.81
N ASP A 8 -16.34 -4.79 15.26
CA ASP A 8 -17.13 -3.74 15.91
C ASP A 8 -16.54 -3.38 17.28
N HIS A 9 -15.27 -2.98 17.29
CA HIS A 9 -14.77 -2.26 18.44
C HIS A 9 -15.48 -0.90 18.45
N PRO A 10 -16.26 -0.57 19.47
CA PRO A 10 -17.10 0.63 19.49
C PRO A 10 -16.31 1.93 19.28
N LEU A 11 -14.99 1.91 19.51
CA LEU A 11 -14.10 3.05 19.32
C LEU A 11 -13.42 3.09 17.92
N TYR A 12 -13.36 1.97 17.19
CA TYR A 12 -12.62 1.87 15.91
C TYR A 12 -13.38 1.02 14.88
N PRO A 13 -14.56 1.43 14.44
CA PRO A 13 -15.31 0.67 13.45
C PRO A 13 -14.55 0.69 12.11
N LEU A 14 -14.23 -0.49 11.58
CA LEU A 14 -13.67 -0.61 10.23
C LEU A 14 -14.75 -0.32 9.20
N ARG A 15 -14.57 0.71 8.41
CA ARG A 15 -15.47 1.08 7.31
C ARG A 15 -14.71 1.07 5.99
N PRO A 16 -15.32 0.56 4.92
CA PRO A 16 -14.79 0.75 3.57
C PRO A 16 -14.74 2.26 3.28
N LEU A 17 -13.61 2.72 2.80
CA LEU A 17 -13.41 4.10 2.35
C LEU A 17 -13.16 4.09 0.85
N ASP A 18 -13.77 5.01 0.12
CA ASP A 18 -13.32 5.33 -1.23
C ASP A 18 -11.96 6.03 -1.21
N GLY A 19 -11.39 6.28 -2.38
CA GLY A 19 -10.07 6.89 -2.48
C GLY A 19 -10.02 8.30 -1.91
N GLN A 20 -11.08 9.08 -2.11
CA GLN A 20 -11.15 10.46 -1.64
C GLN A 20 -11.21 10.53 -0.11
N ALA A 21 -12.12 9.78 0.51
CA ALA A 21 -12.24 9.73 1.97
C ALA A 21 -10.95 9.21 2.64
N LEU A 22 -10.28 8.22 2.03
CA LEU A 22 -8.99 7.74 2.51
C LEU A 22 -7.92 8.84 2.51
N LEU A 23 -7.81 9.58 1.40
CA LEU A 23 -6.81 10.65 1.30
C LEU A 23 -7.11 11.82 2.23
N GLU A 24 -8.37 12.19 2.41
CA GLU A 24 -8.78 13.23 3.35
C GLU A 24 -8.38 12.89 4.79
N ILE A 25 -8.65 11.66 5.24
CA ILE A 25 -8.23 11.19 6.56
C ILE A 25 -6.70 11.21 6.68
N TRP A 26 -5.97 10.72 5.67
CA TRP A 26 -4.52 10.71 5.67
C TRP A 26 -3.93 12.11 5.73
N GLN A 27 -4.38 13.00 4.85
CA GLN A 27 -3.90 14.38 4.81
C GLN A 27 -4.20 15.10 6.12
N HIS A 28 -5.41 14.90 6.66
CA HIS A 28 -5.78 15.45 7.96
C HIS A 28 -4.86 14.95 9.07
N THR A 29 -4.67 13.64 9.20
CA THR A 29 -3.81 13.05 10.22
C THR A 29 -2.35 13.50 10.07
N LEU A 30 -1.82 13.51 8.84
CA LEU A 30 -0.47 13.98 8.57
C LEU A 30 -0.28 15.47 8.83
N SER A 31 -1.34 16.29 8.73
CA SER A 31 -1.28 17.73 9.00
C SER A 31 -1.00 18.06 10.48
N TRP A 32 -1.27 17.12 11.39
CA TRP A 32 -0.98 17.31 12.82
C TRP A 32 0.52 17.30 13.14
N TYR A 33 1.34 16.80 12.23
CA TYR A 33 2.77 16.61 12.45
C TYR A 33 3.60 17.45 11.49
N ARG A 34 4.69 18.03 12.01
CA ARG A 34 5.71 18.68 11.17
C ARG A 34 6.37 17.66 10.23
N PRO A 35 6.90 18.07 9.07
CA PRO A 35 7.55 17.16 8.13
C PRO A 35 8.67 16.31 8.75
N GLU A 36 9.44 16.87 9.69
CA GLU A 36 10.52 16.19 10.39
C GLU A 36 9.98 15.02 11.23
N VAL A 37 8.87 15.26 11.95
CA VAL A 37 8.21 14.24 12.77
C VAL A 37 7.66 13.12 11.88
N ARG A 38 7.01 13.46 10.75
CA ARG A 38 6.50 12.47 9.81
C ARG A 38 7.61 11.56 9.27
N ARG A 39 8.81 12.12 9.00
CA ARG A 39 9.98 11.34 8.55
C ARG A 39 10.57 10.45 9.65
N ALA A 40 10.31 10.77 10.91
CA ALA A 40 10.77 9.97 12.05
C ALA A 40 9.73 8.96 12.56
N GLN A 41 8.52 8.93 11.99
CA GLN A 41 7.47 8.01 12.41
C GLN A 41 7.82 6.57 12.05
N LEU A 42 7.44 5.65 12.94
CA LEU A 42 7.35 4.22 12.65
C LEU A 42 5.92 3.91 12.21
N ASN A 43 5.76 3.52 10.96
CA ASN A 43 4.45 3.20 10.38
C ASN A 43 4.24 1.69 10.38
N LEU A 44 3.05 1.25 10.76
CA LEU A 44 2.69 -0.15 10.81
C LEU A 44 1.24 -0.37 10.38
N LEU A 45 0.91 -1.57 9.89
CA LEU A 45 -0.46 -1.97 9.55
C LEU A 45 -1.13 -2.72 10.70
N ASP A 46 -0.34 -3.48 11.45
CA ASP A 46 -0.78 -4.33 12.54
C ASP A 46 0.28 -4.40 13.64
N SER A 47 -0.12 -4.86 14.82
CA SER A 47 0.75 -5.00 15.98
C SER A 47 0.25 -6.11 16.93
N HIS A 48 0.88 -6.23 18.08
CA HIS A 48 0.44 -7.14 19.15
C HIS A 48 -0.84 -6.69 19.89
N ASP A 49 -1.30 -5.45 19.64
CA ASP A 49 -2.47 -4.86 20.33
C ASP A 49 -3.72 -4.81 19.45
N VAL A 50 -3.57 -5.12 18.16
CA VAL A 50 -4.67 -5.08 17.19
C VAL A 50 -4.67 -6.36 16.35
N PRO A 51 -5.81 -6.73 15.76
CA PRO A 51 -5.88 -7.87 14.84
C PRO A 51 -4.90 -7.73 13.69
N ARG A 52 -4.41 -8.86 13.20
CA ARG A 52 -3.52 -8.92 12.03
C ARG A 52 -4.14 -8.23 10.82
N ALA A 53 -3.30 -7.59 10.00
CA ALA A 53 -3.75 -6.89 8.80
C ALA A 53 -4.53 -7.82 7.86
N LEU A 54 -4.07 -9.06 7.66
CA LEU A 54 -4.77 -10.04 6.82
C LEU A 54 -6.12 -10.44 7.38
N HIS A 55 -6.27 -10.53 8.72
CA HIS A 55 -7.56 -10.74 9.36
C HIS A 55 -8.51 -9.55 9.10
N SER A 56 -8.04 -8.33 9.32
CA SER A 56 -8.79 -7.09 9.05
C SER A 56 -9.25 -6.97 7.60
N LEU A 57 -8.45 -7.51 6.68
CA LEU A 57 -8.75 -7.59 5.25
C LEU A 57 -9.53 -8.86 4.85
N ARG A 58 -10.02 -9.65 5.84
CA ARG A 58 -10.83 -10.86 5.63
C ARG A 58 -10.14 -11.92 4.77
N GLY A 59 -8.85 -12.09 4.96
CA GLY A 59 -8.05 -13.05 4.20
C GLY A 59 -7.72 -12.62 2.77
N ASP A 60 -8.08 -11.39 2.36
CA ASP A 60 -7.76 -10.86 1.04
C ASP A 60 -6.26 -10.51 0.93
N ARG A 61 -5.48 -11.46 0.40
CA ARG A 61 -4.03 -11.31 0.23
C ARG A 61 -3.65 -10.24 -0.79
N ALA A 62 -4.49 -10.01 -1.80
CA ALA A 62 -4.22 -8.96 -2.77
C ALA A 62 -4.39 -7.58 -2.12
N ALA A 63 -5.42 -7.40 -1.29
CA ALA A 63 -5.58 -6.20 -0.48
C ALA A 63 -4.43 -6.02 0.54
N LEU A 64 -3.92 -7.11 1.16
CA LEU A 64 -2.74 -7.04 2.04
C LEU A 64 -1.51 -6.54 1.28
N LYS A 65 -1.27 -7.05 0.07
CA LYS A 65 -0.16 -6.59 -0.77
C LYS A 65 -0.27 -5.10 -1.09
N LEU A 66 -1.46 -4.60 -1.44
CA LEU A 66 -1.68 -3.17 -1.64
C LEU A 66 -1.42 -2.36 -0.36
N ALA A 67 -1.88 -2.85 0.79
CA ALA A 67 -1.65 -2.19 2.07
C ALA A 67 -0.14 -2.10 2.41
N LEU A 68 0.62 -3.16 2.13
CA LEU A 68 2.08 -3.16 2.27
C LEU A 68 2.74 -2.16 1.33
N VAL A 69 2.31 -2.07 0.07
CA VAL A 69 2.80 -1.03 -0.84
C VAL A 69 2.53 0.36 -0.27
N LEU A 70 1.29 0.62 0.18
CA LEU A 70 0.92 1.90 0.79
C LEU A 70 1.77 2.21 2.03
N LEU A 71 2.05 1.21 2.87
CA LEU A 71 2.92 1.36 4.04
C LEU A 71 4.33 1.82 3.65
N PHE A 72 4.91 1.18 2.63
CA PHE A 72 6.27 1.51 2.16
C PHE A 72 6.36 2.83 1.40
N LEU A 73 5.25 3.36 0.90
CA LEU A 73 5.18 4.68 0.26
C LEU A 73 5.00 5.83 1.26
N GLN A 74 4.71 5.54 2.53
CA GLN A 74 4.59 6.59 3.54
C GLN A 74 5.94 7.18 3.95
N PRO A 75 6.00 8.48 4.31
CA PRO A 75 7.16 9.04 4.98
C PRO A 75 7.40 8.32 6.32
N GLY A 76 8.66 8.22 6.74
CA GLY A 76 9.04 7.49 7.94
C GLY A 76 9.51 6.06 7.66
N ALA A 77 9.60 5.24 8.70
CA ALA A 77 10.06 3.86 8.61
C ALA A 77 8.89 2.88 8.55
N PRO A 78 8.75 2.06 7.49
CA PRO A 78 7.78 0.98 7.49
C PRO A 78 8.20 -0.10 8.49
N CYS A 79 7.27 -0.53 9.32
CA CYS A 79 7.44 -1.66 10.23
C CYS A 79 6.48 -2.77 9.84
N VAL A 80 7.01 -3.93 9.54
CA VAL A 80 6.22 -5.14 9.29
C VAL A 80 6.21 -5.95 10.58
N TYR A 81 5.01 -6.12 11.15
CA TYR A 81 4.86 -6.93 12.37
C TYR A 81 5.19 -8.39 12.04
N TYR A 82 5.88 -9.09 12.96
CA TYR A 82 6.30 -10.47 12.72
C TYR A 82 5.12 -11.37 12.31
N GLY A 83 5.34 -12.24 11.34
CA GLY A 83 4.32 -13.15 10.82
C GLY A 83 3.43 -12.57 9.72
N THR A 84 3.41 -11.24 9.51
CA THR A 84 2.71 -10.65 8.36
C THR A 84 3.37 -11.07 7.05
N GLU A 85 4.69 -11.21 7.04
CA GLU A 85 5.49 -11.76 5.94
C GLU A 85 5.21 -13.27 5.70
N ALA A 86 4.73 -13.97 6.72
CA ALA A 86 4.31 -15.36 6.65
C ALA A 86 2.80 -15.52 6.36
N GLY A 87 2.06 -14.41 6.24
CA GLY A 87 0.64 -14.43 5.97
C GLY A 87 -0.24 -14.83 7.17
N LEU A 88 0.24 -14.59 8.39
CA LEU A 88 -0.57 -14.83 9.59
C LEU A 88 -1.82 -13.95 9.60
N ALA A 89 -2.95 -14.54 10.03
CA ALA A 89 -4.26 -13.91 9.98
C ALA A 89 -4.99 -13.96 11.34
N GLY A 90 -4.24 -13.89 12.45
CA GLY A 90 -4.81 -13.94 13.79
C GLY A 90 -5.74 -12.75 14.07
N GLY A 91 -6.86 -13.03 14.72
CA GLY A 91 -7.86 -12.06 15.13
C GLY A 91 -7.44 -11.23 16.35
N PRO A 92 -8.41 -10.70 17.11
CA PRO A 92 -8.13 -9.98 18.36
C PRO A 92 -7.28 -10.81 19.33
N GLU A 93 -6.73 -10.15 20.34
CA GLU A 93 -5.93 -10.81 21.38
C GLU A 93 -6.69 -12.02 21.98
N PRO A 94 -6.04 -13.18 22.15
CA PRO A 94 -4.61 -13.46 21.94
C PRO A 94 -4.23 -13.87 20.50
N GLY A 95 -5.17 -13.96 19.56
CA GLY A 95 -4.95 -14.47 18.20
C GLY A 95 -3.91 -13.67 17.40
N CYS A 96 -3.82 -12.35 17.60
CA CYS A 96 -2.81 -11.51 16.95
C CYS A 96 -1.36 -11.85 17.39
N ARG A 97 -1.19 -12.59 18.49
CA ARG A 97 0.12 -12.98 19.06
C ARG A 97 0.50 -14.43 18.78
N GLU A 98 -0.12 -15.07 17.80
CA GLU A 98 0.24 -16.43 17.40
C GLU A 98 1.72 -16.54 17.07
N GLY A 99 2.30 -17.70 17.36
CA GLY A 99 3.70 -18.00 17.06
C GLY A 99 3.97 -18.03 15.56
N VAL A 100 5.19 -17.69 15.18
CA VAL A 100 5.63 -17.77 13.77
C VAL A 100 5.67 -19.24 13.35
N PRO A 101 5.02 -19.64 12.26
CA PRO A 101 5.10 -21.01 11.73
C PRO A 101 6.47 -21.20 11.02
N TRP A 102 7.50 -21.49 11.80
CA TRP A 102 8.83 -21.74 11.27
C TRP A 102 8.85 -23.00 10.40
N GLY A 103 9.43 -22.92 9.22
CA GLY A 103 9.57 -24.05 8.33
C GLY A 103 9.02 -23.80 6.94
N GLU A 104 8.46 -24.83 6.32
CA GLU A 104 7.94 -24.76 4.95
C GLU A 104 6.55 -24.13 4.90
N GLY A 105 6.22 -23.55 3.75
CA GLY A 105 4.86 -23.07 3.45
C GLY A 105 4.64 -21.57 3.58
N TRP A 106 5.66 -20.78 3.85
CA TRP A 106 5.53 -19.31 3.81
C TRP A 106 5.19 -18.84 2.40
N PRO A 107 4.24 -17.91 2.26
CA PRO A 107 3.86 -17.40 0.94
C PRO A 107 5.01 -16.61 0.31
N GLN A 108 5.68 -17.21 -0.66
CA GLN A 108 6.82 -16.61 -1.34
C GLN A 108 6.52 -15.24 -1.96
N ASP A 109 5.28 -15.05 -2.41
CA ASP A 109 4.83 -13.81 -3.03
C ASP A 109 4.83 -12.62 -2.07
N LEU A 110 4.57 -12.82 -0.76
CA LEU A 110 4.72 -11.76 0.24
C LEU A 110 6.18 -11.45 0.53
N GLN A 111 7.03 -12.47 0.60
CA GLN A 111 8.46 -12.29 0.83
C GLN A 111 9.14 -11.58 -0.35
N VAL A 112 8.79 -11.95 -1.58
CA VAL A 112 9.27 -11.27 -2.79
C VAL A 112 8.83 -9.81 -2.76
N LEU A 113 7.54 -9.56 -2.52
CA LEU A 113 7.00 -8.19 -2.44
C LEU A 113 7.76 -7.34 -1.41
N LEU A 114 7.96 -7.83 -0.19
CA LEU A 114 8.64 -7.07 0.86
C LEU A 114 10.11 -6.78 0.50
N ARG A 115 10.79 -7.74 -0.13
CA ARG A 115 12.16 -7.53 -0.66
C ARG A 115 12.18 -6.46 -1.74
N ASP A 116 11.24 -6.51 -2.68
CA ASP A 116 11.11 -5.52 -3.75
C ASP A 116 10.84 -4.13 -3.18
N LEU A 117 9.88 -3.99 -2.26
CA LEU A 117 9.54 -2.72 -1.62
C LEU A 117 10.73 -2.14 -0.84
N ALA A 118 11.49 -2.97 -0.13
CA ALA A 118 12.72 -2.54 0.54
C ALA A 118 13.76 -2.07 -0.49
N GLY A 119 13.94 -2.82 -1.58
CA GLY A 119 14.82 -2.45 -2.69
C GLY A 119 14.42 -1.13 -3.36
N LEU A 120 13.12 -0.93 -3.62
CA LEU A 120 12.62 0.33 -4.18
C LEU A 120 12.92 1.52 -3.25
N ARG A 121 12.74 1.37 -1.94
CA ARG A 121 13.09 2.42 -0.97
C ARG A 121 14.59 2.71 -0.90
N GLN A 122 15.43 1.72 -1.14
CA GLN A 122 16.90 1.92 -1.24
C GLN A 122 17.25 2.65 -2.53
N ARG A 123 16.69 2.21 -3.65
CA ARG A 123 16.96 2.76 -4.99
C ARG A 123 16.44 4.19 -5.15
N TYR A 124 15.27 4.50 -4.61
CA TYR A 124 14.62 5.79 -4.76
C TYR A 124 14.55 6.55 -3.43
N PRO A 125 15.55 7.40 -3.13
CA PRO A 125 15.55 8.18 -1.88
C PRO A 125 14.30 9.04 -1.66
N ALA A 126 13.64 9.47 -2.75
CA ALA A 126 12.36 10.19 -2.70
C ALA A 126 11.29 9.45 -1.89
N LEU A 127 11.27 8.13 -1.89
CA LEU A 127 10.35 7.32 -1.09
C LEU A 127 10.68 7.31 0.41
N ARG A 128 11.87 7.75 0.80
CA ARG A 128 12.32 7.80 2.21
C ARG A 128 12.26 9.21 2.78
N HIS A 129 12.67 10.19 1.99
CA HIS A 129 12.93 11.55 2.45
C HIS A 129 12.13 12.61 1.70
N GLY A 130 11.55 12.24 0.54
CA GLY A 130 10.77 13.12 -0.29
C GLY A 130 9.39 13.44 0.29
N VAL A 131 8.75 14.40 -0.33
CA VAL A 131 7.35 14.70 -0.06
C VAL A 131 6.51 13.92 -1.05
N VAL A 132 5.77 12.93 -0.55
CA VAL A 132 4.82 12.18 -1.37
C VAL A 132 3.52 12.95 -1.46
N ARG A 133 3.15 13.35 -2.68
CA ARG A 133 1.87 14.00 -2.97
C ARG A 133 0.88 12.96 -3.47
N TRP A 134 -0.26 12.89 -2.81
CA TRP A 134 -1.31 11.96 -3.15
C TRP A 134 -2.47 12.66 -3.85
N SER A 135 -3.06 11.97 -4.84
CA SER A 135 -4.27 12.39 -5.53
C SER A 135 -5.14 11.18 -5.88
N VAL A 136 -6.42 11.42 -6.09
CA VAL A 136 -7.36 10.42 -6.58
C VAL A 136 -7.42 10.49 -8.10
N LEU A 137 -7.37 9.33 -8.77
CA LEU A 137 -7.56 9.23 -10.22
C LEU A 137 -8.98 8.81 -10.59
N ALA A 138 -9.60 8.00 -9.72
CA ALA A 138 -10.97 7.54 -9.83
C ALA A 138 -11.38 7.01 -8.44
N ASP A 139 -12.63 6.55 -8.25
CA ASP A 139 -13.16 6.08 -6.96
C ASP A 139 -12.19 5.18 -6.17
N ASP A 140 -11.55 4.24 -6.86
CA ASP A 140 -10.61 3.28 -6.31
C ASP A 140 -9.15 3.48 -6.78
N GLY A 141 -8.89 4.48 -7.61
CA GLY A 141 -7.58 4.80 -8.15
C GLY A 141 -6.85 5.84 -7.33
N LEU A 142 -5.63 5.55 -6.89
CA LEU A 142 -4.76 6.48 -6.18
C LEU A 142 -3.48 6.71 -6.97
N ARG A 143 -2.98 7.93 -6.88
CA ARG A 143 -1.69 8.33 -7.45
C ARG A 143 -0.84 8.97 -6.36
N ALA A 144 0.41 8.52 -6.28
CA ALA A 144 1.44 9.10 -5.45
C ALA A 144 2.56 9.67 -6.33
N GLU A 145 2.98 10.89 -6.07
CA GLU A 145 4.14 11.52 -6.71
C GLU A 145 5.21 11.84 -5.68
N ALA A 146 6.45 11.45 -5.99
CA ALA A 146 7.63 11.77 -5.19
C ALA A 146 8.80 12.06 -6.15
N ASP A 147 9.19 13.32 -6.26
CA ASP A 147 10.18 13.81 -7.24
C ASP A 147 9.83 13.35 -8.67
N ALA A 148 10.70 12.58 -9.32
CA ALA A 148 10.49 12.02 -10.67
C ALA A 148 9.71 10.70 -10.68
N LEU A 149 9.26 10.22 -9.51
CA LEU A 149 8.51 8.97 -9.40
C LEU A 149 7.00 9.22 -9.40
N VAL A 150 6.28 8.35 -10.08
CA VAL A 150 4.82 8.27 -9.98
C VAL A 150 4.42 6.84 -9.71
N VAL A 151 3.65 6.63 -8.67
CA VAL A 151 3.05 5.33 -8.35
C VAL A 151 1.55 5.43 -8.52
N VAL A 152 1.00 4.50 -9.26
CA VAL A 152 -0.45 4.38 -9.47
C VAL A 152 -0.93 3.08 -8.85
N LEU A 153 -2.00 3.18 -8.07
CA LEU A 153 -2.63 2.03 -7.43
C LEU A 153 -4.10 1.94 -7.86
N ASN A 154 -4.51 0.75 -8.22
CA ASN A 154 -5.91 0.40 -8.39
C ASN A 154 -6.37 -0.47 -7.23
N ARG A 155 -7.23 0.06 -6.37
CA ARG A 155 -7.78 -0.64 -5.20
C ARG A 155 -9.03 -1.45 -5.53
N SER A 156 -9.61 -1.26 -6.70
CA SER A 156 -10.80 -2.00 -7.13
C SER A 156 -10.53 -3.51 -7.15
N ARG A 157 -11.48 -4.28 -6.65
CA ARG A 157 -11.41 -5.74 -6.71
C ARG A 157 -11.83 -6.31 -8.08
N HIS A 158 -12.50 -5.51 -8.90
CA HIS A 158 -13.20 -6.05 -10.09
C HIS A 158 -12.98 -5.21 -11.35
N ARG A 159 -12.57 -3.94 -11.22
CA ARG A 159 -12.48 -3.02 -12.36
C ARG A 159 -11.03 -2.64 -12.64
N ALA A 160 -10.65 -2.63 -13.89
CA ALA A 160 -9.40 -2.01 -14.33
C ALA A 160 -9.48 -0.49 -14.21
N LEU A 161 -8.33 0.14 -14.00
CA LEU A 161 -8.14 1.59 -13.97
C LEU A 161 -7.43 2.01 -15.24
N THR A 162 -8.14 2.66 -16.16
CA THR A 162 -7.53 3.22 -17.38
C THR A 162 -6.87 4.57 -17.06
N LEU A 163 -5.62 4.73 -17.49
CA LEU A 163 -4.85 5.94 -17.30
C LEU A 163 -4.97 6.83 -18.54
N ASN A 164 -5.75 7.90 -18.41
CA ASN A 164 -5.94 8.90 -19.45
C ASN A 164 -4.68 9.75 -19.68
N ALA A 165 -4.64 10.53 -20.77
CA ALA A 165 -3.56 11.48 -21.05
C ALA A 165 -3.32 12.47 -19.90
N ASP A 166 -4.37 12.84 -19.18
CA ASP A 166 -4.34 13.73 -18.00
C ASP A 166 -3.67 13.10 -16.77
N SER A 167 -3.37 11.79 -16.79
CA SER A 167 -2.63 11.13 -15.71
C SER A 167 -1.21 11.70 -15.50
N GLY A 168 -0.72 12.50 -16.46
CA GLY A 168 0.59 13.14 -16.42
C GLY A 168 1.77 12.20 -16.64
N LEU A 169 1.55 10.89 -16.78
CA LEU A 169 2.60 9.90 -16.99
C LEU A 169 3.22 10.03 -18.36
N ILE A 170 2.36 10.15 -19.39
CA ILE A 170 2.76 10.23 -20.79
C ILE A 170 3.46 11.55 -21.08
N ALA A 171 2.92 12.66 -20.58
CA ALA A 171 3.49 13.99 -20.76
C ALA A 171 4.90 14.12 -20.16
N LYS A 172 5.23 13.29 -19.15
CA LYS A 172 6.54 13.23 -18.50
C LYS A 172 7.48 12.19 -19.11
N GLY A 173 7.04 11.38 -20.09
CA GLY A 173 7.87 10.31 -20.67
C GLY A 173 8.26 9.21 -19.70
N LEU A 174 7.47 9.00 -18.65
CA LEU A 174 7.75 8.00 -17.64
C LEU A 174 7.43 6.59 -18.16
N VAL A 175 8.27 5.63 -17.78
CA VAL A 175 8.10 4.21 -18.12
C VAL A 175 7.91 3.37 -16.85
N PRO A 176 7.22 2.21 -16.91
CA PRO A 176 7.05 1.36 -15.75
C PRO A 176 8.38 0.69 -15.38
N HIS A 177 8.80 0.85 -14.13
CA HIS A 177 10.01 0.26 -13.55
C HIS A 177 9.72 -0.90 -12.62
N TRP A 178 8.53 -0.96 -12.07
CA TRP A 178 8.09 -2.03 -11.18
C TRP A 178 6.56 -2.11 -11.18
N GLN A 179 6.05 -3.32 -11.03
CA GLN A 179 4.61 -3.53 -10.91
C GLN A 179 4.26 -4.68 -9.97
N LEU A 180 3.07 -4.59 -9.39
CA LEU A 180 2.38 -5.66 -8.68
C LEU A 180 1.03 -5.87 -9.37
N GLY A 181 0.71 -7.11 -9.72
CA GLY A 181 -0.49 -7.42 -10.50
C GLY A 181 -0.30 -7.17 -12.00
N THR A 182 -1.32 -6.68 -12.69
CA THR A 182 -1.32 -6.54 -14.14
C THR A 182 -1.28 -5.10 -14.59
N TRP A 183 -0.40 -4.81 -15.55
CA TRP A 183 -0.34 -3.57 -16.31
C TRP A 183 -0.42 -3.90 -17.80
N ASP A 184 -1.39 -3.30 -18.48
CA ASP A 184 -1.53 -3.36 -19.94
C ASP A 184 -1.00 -2.05 -20.54
N SER A 185 0.11 -2.16 -21.28
CA SER A 185 0.76 -0.99 -21.91
C SER A 185 -0.03 -0.44 -23.09
N ASP A 186 -0.76 -1.28 -23.80
CA ASP A 186 -1.47 -0.89 -25.01
C ASP A 186 -2.78 -0.18 -24.67
N GLU A 187 -3.52 -0.72 -23.70
CA GLU A 187 -4.74 -0.11 -23.18
C GLU A 187 -4.44 0.94 -22.08
N ARG A 188 -3.19 1.01 -21.60
CA ARG A 188 -2.78 1.85 -20.47
C ARG A 188 -3.67 1.63 -19.26
N ALA A 189 -3.90 0.39 -18.96
CA ALA A 189 -4.80 -0.03 -17.91
C ALA A 189 -4.09 -0.80 -16.81
N LEU A 190 -4.37 -0.43 -15.57
CA LEU A 190 -3.93 -1.13 -14.38
C LEU A 190 -5.06 -2.05 -13.91
N GLY A 191 -4.81 -3.35 -13.90
CA GLY A 191 -5.81 -4.34 -13.51
C GLY A 191 -6.31 -4.18 -12.08
N PRO A 192 -7.31 -4.97 -11.66
CA PRO A 192 -7.81 -4.96 -10.30
C PRO A 192 -6.71 -5.26 -9.28
N GLN A 193 -6.76 -4.60 -8.13
CA GLN A 193 -5.80 -4.75 -7.02
C GLN A 193 -4.34 -4.77 -7.49
N SER A 194 -4.00 -3.82 -8.34
CA SER A 194 -2.67 -3.71 -8.97
C SER A 194 -2.00 -2.39 -8.68
N VAL A 195 -0.67 -2.36 -8.83
CA VAL A 195 0.17 -1.18 -8.66
C VAL A 195 1.19 -1.13 -9.78
N ALA A 196 1.49 0.06 -10.27
CA ALA A 196 2.64 0.31 -11.14
C ALA A 196 3.44 1.52 -10.66
N LEU A 197 4.76 1.39 -10.63
CA LEU A 197 5.70 2.48 -10.36
C LEU A 197 6.34 2.89 -11.67
N PHE A 198 6.27 4.18 -11.97
CA PHE A 198 6.80 4.81 -13.16
C PHE A 198 7.93 5.77 -12.78
N ALA A 199 8.99 5.79 -13.58
CA ALA A 199 10.11 6.70 -13.43
C ALA A 199 10.68 7.07 -14.80
N ASP A 200 11.63 8.01 -14.84
CA ASP A 200 12.35 8.34 -16.07
C ASP A 200 13.13 7.12 -16.58
N ALA A 201 13.17 6.94 -17.89
CA ALA A 201 13.86 5.80 -18.52
C ALA A 201 15.36 5.71 -18.17
N GLY A 202 15.98 6.81 -17.77
CA GLY A 202 17.37 6.89 -17.32
C GLY A 202 17.58 6.67 -15.82
N SER A 203 16.52 6.44 -15.04
CA SER A 203 16.58 6.23 -13.58
C SER A 203 16.82 4.76 -13.19
N ALA A 204 17.06 3.91 -14.17
CA ALA A 204 17.24 2.46 -14.01
C ALA A 204 18.62 2.07 -13.48
#